data_855ff77d5b57850d6af1a1a94d40d362
#
_entry.id   855ff77d5b57850d6af1a1a94d40d362
#
_cell.length_a   1.000
_cell.length_b   1.000
_cell.length_c   1.000
_cell.angle_alpha   90.00
_cell.angle_beta   90.00
_cell.angle_gamma   90.00
#
_symmetry.space_group_name_H-M   'P 1'
#
loop_
_entity.id
_entity.type
_entity.pdbx_description
1 polymer ?
#
loop_
_entity_poly.entity_id
_entity_poly.type
_entity_poly.pdbx_seq_one_letter_code
_entity_poly.pdbx_strand_id
1 'polypeptide(L)'
;MKRLTYYFKGYIKETIFGPLFKLLEASFELLVPIVIAKMIDETIPRGDRSGLLLQIGLIFFLAAVGVVVAITAQYYSSKAAVGYTRQLTEDLYQKVMSLGKKDRDELGTASLITRLTADTFQIQTGLNQFLRLFLRAPIIVFGAIIMAFSISPSLTIWFLVMVVTLFIIVFVMSRLLNPIYLKIRTSTDYLVKLTRQQLQGVRVIRAFNQVDRESEAFNDINY
;
A
#
# COMPACT_ATOMS: atom_id res chain seq x y z
N MET A 1 -4.62 20.43 3.41
CA MET A 1 -3.88 19.42 4.18
C MET A 1 -4.04 19.55 5.70
N LYS A 2 -3.98 20.76 6.31
CA LYS A 2 -4.12 20.91 7.78
C LYS A 2 -5.44 20.34 8.37
N ARG A 3 -6.52 20.25 7.61
CA ARG A 3 -7.78 19.65 8.07
C ARG A 3 -7.77 18.13 8.14
N LEU A 4 -7.01 17.45 7.27
CA LEU A 4 -6.94 15.98 7.25
C LEU A 4 -6.09 15.43 8.39
N THR A 5 -5.07 16.16 8.85
CA THR A 5 -4.27 15.76 10.03
C THR A 5 -5.04 15.89 11.34
N TYR A 6 -6.17 16.62 11.35
CA TYR A 6 -7.03 16.76 12.51
C TYR A 6 -7.59 15.42 13.00
N TYR A 7 -7.94 14.53 12.08
CA TYR A 7 -8.52 13.21 12.39
C TYR A 7 -7.55 12.25 13.07
N PHE A 8 -6.24 12.56 13.10
CA PHE A 8 -5.27 11.82 13.92
C PHE A 8 -5.30 12.19 15.40
N LYS A 9 -5.94 13.30 15.78
CA LYS A 9 -5.87 13.88 17.15
C LYS A 9 -6.31 12.90 18.24
N GLY A 10 -7.29 12.03 17.96
CA GLY A 10 -7.76 11.01 18.89
C GLY A 10 -6.88 9.74 18.93
N TYR A 11 -5.98 9.55 17.95
CA TYR A 11 -5.21 8.32 17.74
C TYR A 11 -3.71 8.60 17.50
N ILE A 12 -3.19 9.69 18.09
CA ILE A 12 -1.78 10.09 17.93
C ILE A 12 -0.85 9.00 18.44
N LYS A 13 -1.17 8.40 19.59
CA LYS A 13 -0.35 7.32 20.17
C LYS A 13 -0.26 6.13 19.21
N GLU A 14 -1.38 5.67 18.70
CA GLU A 14 -1.46 4.56 17.76
C GLU A 14 -0.76 4.88 16.44
N THR A 15 -0.89 6.11 15.96
CA THR A 15 -0.23 6.59 14.74
C THR A 15 1.31 6.64 14.88
N ILE A 16 1.83 6.83 16.09
CA ILE A 16 3.27 6.83 16.37
C ILE A 16 3.74 5.41 16.68
N PHE A 17 3.05 4.67 17.55
CA PHE A 17 3.45 3.34 17.96
C PHE A 17 3.42 2.32 16.82
N GLY A 18 2.44 2.40 15.91
CA GLY A 18 2.40 1.51 14.75
C GLY A 18 3.71 1.51 13.94
N PRO A 19 4.13 2.66 13.40
CA PRO A 19 5.41 2.81 12.74
C PRO A 19 6.63 2.49 13.62
N LEU A 20 6.63 2.90 14.89
CA LEU A 20 7.74 2.64 15.82
C LEU A 20 7.98 1.12 15.99
N PHE A 21 6.94 0.35 16.24
CA PHE A 21 7.04 -1.11 16.32
C PHE A 21 7.43 -1.73 14.97
N LYS A 22 7.02 -1.11 13.85
CA LYS A 22 7.43 -1.56 12.51
C LYS A 22 8.91 -1.31 12.24
N LEU A 23 9.47 -0.23 12.78
CA LEU A 23 10.91 0.04 12.78
C LEU A 23 11.67 -0.99 13.62
N LEU A 24 11.16 -1.30 14.80
CA LEU A 24 11.77 -2.29 15.69
C LEU A 24 11.77 -3.69 15.05
N GLU A 25 10.67 -4.10 14.40
CA GLU A 25 10.58 -5.32 13.61
C GLU A 25 11.65 -5.37 12.51
N ALA A 26 11.75 -4.30 11.70
CA ALA A 26 12.77 -4.20 10.66
C ALA A 26 14.21 -4.30 11.22
N SER A 27 14.45 -3.73 12.40
CA SER A 27 15.74 -3.83 13.07
C SER A 27 16.07 -5.29 13.46
N PHE A 28 15.11 -6.06 13.95
CA PHE A 28 15.32 -7.49 14.26
C PHE A 28 15.56 -8.30 12.99
N GLU A 29 14.84 -8.03 11.90
CA GLU A 29 15.08 -8.68 10.61
C GLU A 29 16.51 -8.44 10.10
N LEU A 30 17.06 -7.24 10.29
CA LEU A 30 18.43 -6.90 9.90
C LEU A 30 19.50 -7.56 10.77
N LEU A 31 19.20 -7.93 12.02
CA LEU A 31 20.15 -8.64 12.90
C LEU A 31 20.36 -10.12 12.50
N VAL A 32 19.35 -10.75 11.89
CA VAL A 32 19.44 -12.18 11.52
C VAL A 32 20.59 -12.48 10.57
N PRO A 33 20.82 -11.75 9.46
CA PRO A 33 21.96 -11.96 8.58
C PRO A 33 23.32 -11.84 9.28
N ILE A 34 23.46 -10.95 10.30
CA ILE A 34 24.71 -10.83 11.05
C ILE A 34 24.99 -12.08 11.85
N VAL A 35 23.97 -12.62 12.53
CA VAL A 35 24.12 -13.86 13.29
C VAL A 35 24.48 -15.02 12.36
N ILE A 36 23.86 -15.09 11.18
CA ILE A 36 24.16 -16.11 10.16
C ILE A 36 25.59 -15.95 9.63
N ALA A 37 26.03 -14.73 9.33
CA ALA A 37 27.41 -14.49 8.87
C ALA A 37 28.41 -14.96 9.92
N LYS A 38 28.23 -14.59 11.18
CA LYS A 38 29.09 -15.04 12.29
C LYS A 38 29.08 -16.56 12.46
N MET A 39 27.94 -17.19 12.24
CA MET A 39 27.80 -18.64 12.28
C MET A 39 28.64 -19.32 11.20
N ILE A 40 28.59 -18.81 9.96
CA ILE A 40 29.31 -19.36 8.80
C ILE A 40 30.80 -19.07 8.88
N ASP A 41 31.20 -17.85 9.25
CA ASP A 41 32.59 -17.41 9.18
C ASP A 41 33.42 -17.85 10.40
N GLU A 42 32.81 -17.96 11.57
CA GLU A 42 33.56 -18.23 12.80
C GLU A 42 33.19 -19.57 13.46
N THR A 43 31.90 -19.87 13.63
CA THR A 43 31.43 -20.93 14.50
C THR A 43 31.54 -22.30 13.82
N ILE A 44 31.12 -22.42 12.58
CA ILE A 44 31.17 -23.66 11.80
C ILE A 44 32.63 -24.09 11.54
N PRO A 45 33.56 -23.22 11.10
CA PRO A 45 34.94 -23.62 10.84
C PRO A 45 35.70 -24.06 12.13
N ARG A 46 35.31 -23.51 13.29
CA ARG A 46 35.91 -23.91 14.59
C ARG A 46 35.33 -25.21 15.13
N GLY A 47 34.26 -25.76 14.56
CA GLY A 47 33.58 -26.94 15.06
C GLY A 47 32.90 -26.78 16.41
N ASP A 48 32.64 -25.51 16.84
CA ASP A 48 32.05 -25.23 18.13
C ASP A 48 30.54 -25.50 18.10
N ARG A 49 30.15 -26.69 18.57
CA ARG A 49 28.76 -27.13 18.63
C ARG A 49 27.93 -26.30 19.63
N SER A 50 28.54 -25.89 20.72
CA SER A 50 27.83 -25.10 21.74
C SER A 50 27.51 -23.68 21.23
N GLY A 51 28.48 -23.05 20.57
CA GLY A 51 28.27 -21.76 19.90
C GLY A 51 27.22 -21.81 18.80
N LEU A 52 27.21 -22.91 18.02
CA LEU A 52 26.22 -23.14 16.97
C LEU A 52 24.79 -23.23 17.53
N LEU A 53 24.61 -24.06 18.59
CA LEU A 53 23.29 -24.17 19.24
C LEU A 53 22.79 -22.82 19.82
N LEU A 54 23.70 -22.04 20.41
CA LEU A 54 23.39 -20.75 20.96
C LEU A 54 22.96 -19.77 19.85
N GLN A 55 23.63 -19.75 18.71
CA GLN A 55 23.28 -18.89 17.56
C GLN A 55 21.96 -19.31 16.93
N ILE A 56 21.71 -20.61 16.81
CA ILE A 56 20.40 -21.11 16.36
C ILE A 56 19.30 -20.67 17.33
N GLY A 57 19.52 -20.82 18.64
CA GLY A 57 18.60 -20.37 19.66
C GLY A 57 18.33 -18.85 19.59
N LEU A 58 19.38 -18.06 19.32
CA LEU A 58 19.27 -16.62 19.14
C LEU A 58 18.41 -16.25 17.91
N ILE A 59 18.59 -16.96 16.78
CA ILE A 59 17.76 -16.73 15.59
C ILE A 59 16.29 -17.04 15.90
N PHE A 60 16.01 -18.15 16.57
CA PHE A 60 14.63 -18.48 16.99
C PHE A 60 14.06 -17.46 17.95
N PHE A 61 14.85 -16.97 18.89
CA PHE A 61 14.44 -15.91 19.82
C PHE A 61 14.12 -14.60 19.06
N LEU A 62 15.00 -14.16 18.16
CA LEU A 62 14.78 -12.97 17.33
C LEU A 62 13.52 -13.11 16.47
N ALA A 63 13.29 -14.31 15.88
CA ALA A 63 12.10 -14.57 15.11
C ALA A 63 10.83 -14.51 15.98
N ALA A 64 10.83 -15.11 17.17
CA ALA A 64 9.69 -15.10 18.08
C ALA A 64 9.35 -13.66 18.56
N VAL A 65 10.37 -12.91 18.96
CA VAL A 65 10.22 -11.50 19.34
C VAL A 65 9.73 -10.68 18.14
N GLY A 66 10.31 -10.90 16.96
CA GLY A 66 9.91 -10.25 15.71
C GLY A 66 8.42 -10.45 15.40
N VAL A 67 7.90 -11.66 15.55
CA VAL A 67 6.45 -11.95 15.37
C VAL A 67 5.58 -11.18 16.35
N VAL A 68 5.94 -11.14 17.63
CA VAL A 68 5.19 -10.39 18.65
C VAL A 68 5.17 -8.89 18.31
N VAL A 69 6.32 -8.34 17.92
CA VAL A 69 6.48 -6.94 17.53
C VAL A 69 5.69 -6.65 16.25
N ALA A 70 5.70 -7.56 15.27
CA ALA A 70 4.94 -7.44 14.01
C ALA A 70 3.43 -7.40 14.26
N ILE A 71 2.91 -8.28 15.11
CA ILE A 71 1.50 -8.31 15.50
C ILE A 71 1.12 -7.01 16.21
N THR A 72 1.97 -6.53 17.12
CA THR A 72 1.77 -5.28 17.84
C THR A 72 1.75 -4.08 16.90
N ALA A 73 2.70 -4.01 15.96
CA ALA A 73 2.75 -2.98 14.93
C ALA A 73 1.50 -2.97 14.06
N GLN A 74 1.03 -4.16 13.64
CA GLN A 74 -0.18 -4.33 12.86
C GLN A 74 -1.42 -3.85 13.63
N TYR A 75 -1.53 -4.20 14.90
CA TYR A 75 -2.64 -3.78 15.76
C TYR A 75 -2.73 -2.26 15.88
N TYR A 76 -1.62 -1.57 16.19
CA TYR A 76 -1.61 -0.12 16.33
C TYR A 76 -1.85 0.60 14.99
N SER A 77 -1.25 0.14 13.90
CA SER A 77 -1.48 0.71 12.57
C SER A 77 -2.93 0.57 12.12
N SER A 78 -3.54 -0.60 12.35
CA SER A 78 -4.95 -0.84 12.02
C SER A 78 -5.88 0.00 12.91
N LYS A 79 -5.60 0.08 14.20
CA LYS A 79 -6.39 0.88 15.15
C LYS A 79 -6.34 2.37 14.81
N ALA A 80 -5.17 2.89 14.41
CA ALA A 80 -5.01 4.27 13.93
C ALA A 80 -5.82 4.52 12.65
N ALA A 81 -5.75 3.62 11.66
CA ALA A 81 -6.46 3.76 10.40
C ALA A 81 -7.97 3.69 10.58
N VAL A 82 -8.48 2.74 11.36
CA VAL A 82 -9.91 2.61 11.67
C VAL A 82 -10.41 3.81 12.45
N GLY A 83 -9.66 4.26 13.47
CA GLY A 83 -10.04 5.41 14.28
C GLY A 83 -10.10 6.71 13.48
N TYR A 84 -9.11 6.94 12.62
CA TYR A 84 -9.09 8.05 11.68
C TYR A 84 -10.33 8.04 10.77
N THR A 85 -10.58 6.90 10.13
CA THR A 85 -11.69 6.78 9.17
C THR A 85 -13.04 6.90 9.85
N ARG A 86 -13.19 6.40 11.06
CA ARG A 86 -14.42 6.57 11.86
C ARG A 86 -14.76 8.05 12.03
N GLN A 87 -13.82 8.87 12.48
CA GLN A 87 -14.04 10.30 12.66
C GLN A 87 -14.32 11.01 11.33
N LEU A 88 -13.57 10.65 10.27
CA LEU A 88 -13.80 11.18 8.93
C LEU A 88 -15.20 10.86 8.41
N THR A 89 -15.65 9.61 8.58
CA THR A 89 -16.99 9.17 8.13
C THR A 89 -18.10 9.86 8.92
N GLU A 90 -17.90 10.05 10.23
CA GLU A 90 -18.84 10.76 11.09
C GLU A 90 -19.02 12.22 10.64
N ASP A 91 -17.93 12.95 10.45
CA ASP A 91 -17.95 14.34 9.95
C ASP A 91 -18.55 14.43 8.53
N LEU A 92 -18.20 13.47 7.66
CA LEU A 92 -18.75 13.39 6.31
C LEU A 92 -20.25 13.13 6.33
N TYR A 93 -20.71 12.23 7.20
CA TYR A 93 -22.14 11.95 7.37
C TYR A 93 -22.89 13.20 7.85
N GLN A 94 -22.38 13.87 8.89
CA GLN A 94 -22.99 15.12 9.37
C GLN A 94 -23.04 16.18 8.26
N LYS A 95 -21.98 16.28 7.46
CA LYS A 95 -21.93 17.20 6.32
C LYS A 95 -23.00 16.87 5.27
N VAL A 96 -23.11 15.58 4.91
CA VAL A 96 -24.14 15.12 3.96
C VAL A 96 -25.55 15.39 4.48
N MET A 97 -25.80 15.16 5.76
CA MET A 97 -27.11 15.46 6.36
C MET A 97 -27.42 16.97 6.42
N SER A 98 -26.39 17.81 6.50
CA SER A 98 -26.54 19.28 6.47
C SER A 98 -26.71 19.88 5.07
N LEU A 99 -26.55 19.09 3.99
CA LEU A 99 -26.73 19.58 2.62
C LEU A 99 -28.20 19.90 2.32
N GLY A 100 -28.42 20.99 1.60
CA GLY A 100 -29.70 21.34 1.06
C GLY A 100 -30.22 20.34 0.02
N LYS A 101 -31.53 20.36 -0.25
CA LYS A 101 -32.11 19.44 -1.26
C LYS A 101 -31.44 19.58 -2.62
N LYS A 102 -31.21 20.82 -3.08
CA LYS A 102 -30.57 21.11 -4.35
C LYS A 102 -29.18 20.44 -4.47
N ASP A 103 -28.34 20.61 -3.46
CA ASP A 103 -26.97 20.09 -3.47
C ASP A 103 -26.98 18.54 -3.42
N ARG A 104 -27.92 17.93 -2.69
CA ARG A 104 -28.08 16.47 -2.66
C ARG A 104 -28.54 15.90 -3.99
N ASP A 105 -29.48 16.57 -4.66
CA ASP A 105 -29.99 16.16 -5.97
C ASP A 105 -28.90 16.30 -7.04
N GLU A 106 -28.07 17.35 -6.98
CA GLU A 106 -26.94 17.56 -7.88
C GLU A 106 -25.83 16.52 -7.68
N LEU A 107 -25.46 16.20 -6.46
CA LEU A 107 -24.44 15.19 -6.14
C LEU A 107 -24.93 13.75 -6.37
N GLY A 108 -26.23 13.51 -6.26
CA GLY A 108 -26.89 12.23 -6.38
C GLY A 108 -26.69 11.32 -5.15
N THR A 109 -27.79 10.73 -4.68
CA THR A 109 -27.80 9.86 -3.48
C THR A 109 -26.84 8.68 -3.59
N ALA A 110 -26.76 8.03 -4.76
CA ALA A 110 -25.87 6.91 -4.98
C ALA A 110 -24.38 7.31 -4.82
N SER A 111 -23.99 8.48 -5.35
CA SER A 111 -22.62 9.01 -5.19
C SER A 111 -22.31 9.33 -3.72
N LEU A 112 -23.25 9.90 -2.98
CA LEU A 112 -23.06 10.20 -1.55
C LEU A 112 -22.89 8.93 -0.73
N ILE A 113 -23.66 7.87 -1.01
CA ILE A 113 -23.50 6.56 -0.36
C ILE A 113 -22.13 5.96 -0.68
N THR A 114 -21.69 5.98 -1.94
CA THR A 114 -20.36 5.49 -2.33
C THR A 114 -19.24 6.20 -1.57
N ARG A 115 -19.34 7.53 -1.44
CA ARG A 115 -18.34 8.32 -0.68
C ARG A 115 -18.32 7.99 0.81
N LEU A 116 -19.49 7.72 1.40
CA LEU A 116 -19.61 7.37 2.83
C LEU A 116 -19.14 5.93 3.12
N THR A 117 -19.10 5.06 2.13
CA THR A 117 -18.79 3.63 2.29
C THR A 117 -17.49 3.25 1.59
N ALA A 118 -17.51 3.10 0.28
CA ALA A 118 -16.38 2.59 -0.50
C ALA A 118 -15.15 3.52 -0.44
N ASP A 119 -15.35 4.84 -0.59
CA ASP A 119 -14.24 5.80 -0.61
C ASP A 119 -13.60 5.92 0.78
N THR A 120 -14.39 5.94 1.84
CA THR A 120 -13.85 5.97 3.22
C THR A 120 -13.13 4.67 3.57
N PHE A 121 -13.62 3.52 3.11
CA PHE A 121 -12.93 2.24 3.28
C PHE A 121 -11.61 2.21 2.50
N GLN A 122 -11.55 2.78 1.31
CA GLN A 122 -10.32 2.90 0.54
C GLN A 122 -9.30 3.81 1.23
N ILE A 123 -9.75 4.91 1.83
CA ILE A 123 -8.90 5.78 2.66
C ILE A 123 -8.34 5.01 3.86
N GLN A 124 -9.18 4.23 4.56
CA GLN A 124 -8.74 3.38 5.66
C GLN A 124 -7.65 2.41 5.25
N THR A 125 -7.88 1.70 4.13
CA THR A 125 -6.92 0.72 3.59
C THR A 125 -5.61 1.39 3.18
N GLY A 126 -5.68 2.53 2.49
CA GLY A 126 -4.50 3.30 2.09
C GLY A 126 -3.71 3.81 3.30
N LEU A 127 -4.39 4.32 4.33
CA LEU A 127 -3.77 4.78 5.55
C LEU A 127 -3.08 3.65 6.33
N ASN A 128 -3.75 2.50 6.44
CA ASN A 128 -3.16 1.31 7.06
C ASN A 128 -1.88 0.87 6.32
N GLN A 129 -1.94 0.79 4.98
CA GLN A 129 -0.78 0.43 4.16
C GLN A 129 0.35 1.47 4.30
N PHE A 130 0.02 2.75 4.33
CA PHE A 130 1.00 3.83 4.52
C PHE A 130 1.74 3.69 5.86
N LEU A 131 1.02 3.54 6.96
CA LEU A 131 1.61 3.39 8.30
C LEU A 131 2.45 2.12 8.44
N ARG A 132 2.11 1.06 7.70
CA ARG A 132 2.74 -0.25 7.79
C ARG A 132 3.92 -0.43 6.83
N LEU A 133 3.78 -0.02 5.58
CA LEU A 133 4.72 -0.38 4.51
C LEU A 133 5.63 0.79 4.13
N PHE A 134 5.09 2.00 4.05
CA PHE A 134 5.84 3.15 3.55
C PHE A 134 7.03 3.51 4.43
N LEU A 135 6.88 3.43 5.75
CA LEU A 135 7.96 3.75 6.69
C LEU A 135 8.97 2.60 6.85
N ARG A 136 8.56 1.35 6.61
CA ARG A 136 9.44 0.18 6.68
C ARG A 136 10.48 0.15 5.56
N ALA A 137 10.07 0.42 4.32
CA ALA A 137 10.91 0.23 3.14
C ALA A 137 12.21 1.07 3.16
N PRO A 138 12.19 2.38 3.45
CA PRO A 138 13.41 3.17 3.54
C PRO A 138 14.39 2.65 4.60
N ILE A 139 13.87 2.22 5.74
CA ILE A 139 14.70 1.78 6.87
C ILE A 139 15.40 0.46 6.55
N ILE A 140 14.69 -0.49 5.92
CA ILE A 140 15.32 -1.73 5.47
C ILE A 140 16.43 -1.42 4.45
N VAL A 141 16.17 -0.55 3.49
CA VAL A 141 17.18 -0.20 2.47
C VAL A 141 18.40 0.48 3.10
N PHE A 142 18.20 1.52 3.90
CA PHE A 142 19.32 2.21 4.55
C PHE A 142 20.03 1.33 5.58
N GLY A 143 19.29 0.55 6.35
CA GLY A 143 19.85 -0.39 7.31
C GLY A 143 20.68 -1.48 6.62
N ALA A 144 20.20 -2.05 5.53
CA ALA A 144 20.93 -3.03 4.74
C ALA A 144 22.22 -2.45 4.14
N ILE A 145 22.20 -1.20 3.65
CA ILE A 145 23.39 -0.52 3.13
C ILE A 145 24.42 -0.31 4.24
N ILE A 146 24.00 0.17 5.41
CA ILE A 146 24.90 0.40 6.56
C ILE A 146 25.54 -0.93 6.99
N MET A 147 24.75 -1.99 7.08
CA MET A 147 25.24 -3.32 7.44
C MET A 147 26.19 -3.90 6.42
N ALA A 148 25.85 -3.83 5.13
CA ALA A 148 26.70 -4.29 4.06
C ALA A 148 28.05 -3.56 4.05
N PHE A 149 28.02 -2.24 4.32
CA PHE A 149 29.25 -1.43 4.43
C PHE A 149 30.15 -1.90 5.57
N SER A 150 29.56 -2.29 6.72
CA SER A 150 30.30 -2.81 7.87
C SER A 150 30.97 -4.14 7.62
N ILE A 151 30.42 -4.96 6.70
CA ILE A 151 30.97 -6.29 6.35
C ILE A 151 32.01 -6.16 5.23
N SER A 152 31.67 -5.49 4.13
CA SER A 152 32.57 -5.34 2.99
C SER A 152 32.25 -4.05 2.21
N PRO A 153 33.05 -2.96 2.40
CA PRO A 153 32.84 -1.69 1.70
C PRO A 153 32.89 -1.84 0.16
N SER A 154 33.78 -2.70 -0.34
CA SER A 154 33.94 -2.91 -1.78
C SER A 154 32.70 -3.53 -2.42
N LEU A 155 32.10 -4.54 -1.79
CA LEU A 155 30.87 -5.15 -2.28
C LEU A 155 29.66 -4.23 -2.12
N THR A 156 29.65 -3.37 -1.11
CA THR A 156 28.56 -2.41 -0.87
C THR A 156 28.45 -1.39 -1.98
N ILE A 157 29.53 -1.01 -2.64
CA ILE A 157 29.48 -0.10 -3.79
C ILE A 157 28.65 -0.75 -4.92
N TRP A 158 28.88 -2.02 -5.24
CA TRP A 158 28.10 -2.72 -6.26
C TRP A 158 26.61 -2.87 -5.86
N PHE A 159 26.35 -3.13 -4.59
CA PHE A 159 24.99 -3.16 -4.06
C PHE A 159 24.30 -1.81 -4.21
N LEU A 160 25.00 -0.71 -3.93
CA LEU A 160 24.48 0.66 -4.07
C LEU A 160 24.19 1.00 -5.53
N VAL A 161 25.07 0.62 -6.46
CA VAL A 161 24.83 0.75 -7.90
C VAL A 161 23.57 0.00 -8.32
N MET A 162 23.39 -1.22 -7.83
CA MET A 162 22.18 -2.00 -8.08
C MET A 162 20.92 -1.31 -7.57
N VAL A 163 20.92 -0.78 -6.34
CA VAL A 163 19.78 -0.06 -5.75
C VAL A 163 19.43 1.18 -6.55
N VAL A 164 20.44 1.97 -6.94
CA VAL A 164 20.24 3.18 -7.76
C VAL A 164 19.69 2.82 -9.14
N THR A 165 20.21 1.77 -9.76
CA THR A 165 19.75 1.29 -11.07
C THR A 165 18.29 0.85 -10.99
N LEU A 166 17.91 0.08 -9.96
CA LEU A 166 16.52 -0.33 -9.74
C LEU A 166 15.61 0.88 -9.52
N PHE A 167 16.06 1.88 -8.76
CA PHE A 167 15.30 3.10 -8.55
C PHE A 167 15.05 3.84 -9.86
N ILE A 168 16.07 3.97 -10.71
CA ILE A 168 15.95 4.59 -12.04
C ILE A 168 14.97 3.81 -12.92
N ILE A 169 15.09 2.47 -12.97
CA ILE A 169 14.18 1.62 -13.75
C ILE A 169 12.73 1.82 -13.29
N VAL A 170 12.47 1.74 -11.98
CA VAL A 170 11.12 1.93 -11.43
C VAL A 170 10.59 3.33 -11.73
N PHE A 171 11.42 4.36 -11.61
CA PHE A 171 11.04 5.73 -11.92
C PHE A 171 10.68 5.92 -13.40
N VAL A 172 11.52 5.41 -14.30
CA VAL A 172 11.29 5.47 -15.76
C VAL A 172 10.00 4.68 -16.11
N MET A 173 9.87 3.45 -15.60
CA MET A 173 8.67 2.64 -15.82
C MET A 173 7.39 3.31 -15.30
N SER A 174 7.44 3.92 -14.12
CA SER A 174 6.31 4.69 -13.58
C SER A 174 5.90 5.83 -14.50
N ARG A 175 6.87 6.54 -15.09
CA ARG A 175 6.60 7.62 -16.04
C ARG A 175 6.02 7.13 -17.37
N LEU A 176 6.51 6.01 -17.87
CA LEU A 176 6.03 5.41 -19.12
C LEU A 176 4.64 4.77 -18.97
N LEU A 177 4.36 4.15 -17.83
CA LEU A 177 3.10 3.46 -17.58
C LEU A 177 1.93 4.42 -17.26
N ASN A 178 2.21 5.57 -16.66
CA ASN A 178 1.15 6.54 -16.31
C ASN A 178 0.23 6.94 -17.47
N PRO A 179 0.73 7.34 -18.65
CA PRO A 179 -0.14 7.67 -19.78
C PRO A 179 -0.93 6.46 -20.30
N ILE A 180 -0.36 5.25 -20.22
CA ILE A 180 -1.03 4.01 -20.60
C ILE A 180 -2.20 3.73 -19.66
N TYR A 181 -2.00 3.85 -18.35
CA TYR A 181 -3.10 3.71 -17.37
C TYR A 181 -4.20 4.73 -17.56
N LEU A 182 -3.85 5.98 -17.88
CA LEU A 182 -4.85 7.00 -18.20
C LEU A 182 -5.64 6.65 -19.46
N LYS A 183 -4.98 6.14 -20.50
CA LYS A 183 -5.64 5.70 -21.72
C LYS A 183 -6.59 4.52 -21.47
N ILE A 184 -6.12 3.50 -20.74
CA ILE A 184 -6.96 2.35 -20.36
C ILE A 184 -8.19 2.82 -19.57
N ARG A 185 -8.01 3.72 -18.59
CA ARG A 185 -9.11 4.26 -17.79
C ARG A 185 -10.14 4.99 -18.65
N THR A 186 -9.70 5.87 -19.54
CA THR A 186 -10.62 6.60 -20.44
C THR A 186 -11.34 5.67 -21.39
N SER A 187 -10.68 4.64 -21.93
CA SER A 187 -11.32 3.63 -22.76
C SER A 187 -12.35 2.80 -21.98
N THR A 188 -12.02 2.41 -20.75
CA THR A 188 -12.95 1.69 -19.85
C THR A 188 -14.18 2.55 -19.52
N ASP A 189 -13.99 3.83 -19.18
CA ASP A 189 -15.10 4.75 -18.90
C ASP A 189 -16.01 4.92 -20.12
N TYR A 190 -15.41 4.95 -21.32
CA TYR A 190 -16.17 5.02 -22.58
C TYR A 190 -16.93 3.73 -22.88
N LEU A 191 -16.33 2.56 -22.67
CA LEU A 191 -17.00 1.26 -22.78
C LEU A 191 -18.22 1.17 -21.85
N VAL A 192 -18.06 1.55 -20.59
CA VAL A 192 -19.17 1.56 -19.63
C VAL A 192 -20.29 2.49 -20.08
N LYS A 193 -19.94 3.68 -20.60
CA LYS A 193 -20.93 4.62 -21.14
C LYS A 193 -21.66 4.04 -22.34
N LEU A 194 -20.91 3.47 -23.31
CA LEU A 194 -21.49 2.85 -24.52
C LEU A 194 -22.42 1.69 -24.16
N THR A 195 -21.96 0.78 -23.30
CA THR A 195 -22.78 -0.35 -22.83
C THR A 195 -24.07 0.12 -22.15
N ARG A 196 -23.99 1.17 -21.33
CA ARG A 196 -25.19 1.75 -20.68
C ARG A 196 -26.14 2.32 -21.72
N GLN A 197 -25.65 3.03 -22.73
CA GLN A 197 -26.46 3.59 -23.80
C GLN A 197 -27.12 2.47 -24.63
N GLN A 198 -26.40 1.41 -24.99
CA GLN A 198 -26.90 0.26 -25.72
C GLN A 198 -28.00 -0.49 -24.94
N LEU A 199 -27.79 -0.69 -23.61
CA LEU A 199 -28.80 -1.32 -22.75
C LEU A 199 -30.06 -0.47 -22.60
N GLN A 200 -29.94 0.84 -22.49
CA GLN A 200 -31.08 1.75 -22.44
C GLN A 200 -31.80 1.88 -23.77
N GLY A 201 -31.03 1.87 -24.87
CA GLY A 201 -31.53 2.00 -26.24
C GLY A 201 -31.86 0.69 -26.98
N VAL A 202 -31.78 -0.48 -26.33
CA VAL A 202 -31.86 -1.79 -26.97
C VAL A 202 -33.10 -1.99 -27.85
N ARG A 203 -34.24 -1.42 -27.46
CA ARG A 203 -35.47 -1.49 -28.25
C ARG A 203 -35.36 -0.72 -29.56
N VAL A 204 -34.72 0.44 -29.52
CA VAL A 204 -34.49 1.32 -30.67
C VAL A 204 -33.46 0.67 -31.61
N ILE A 205 -32.35 0.18 -31.06
CA ILE A 205 -31.30 -0.51 -31.81
C ILE A 205 -31.86 -1.69 -32.59
N ARG A 206 -32.70 -2.50 -31.96
CA ARG A 206 -33.38 -3.63 -32.62
C ARG A 206 -34.43 -3.20 -33.64
N ALA A 207 -35.21 -2.16 -33.33
CA ALA A 207 -36.25 -1.66 -34.26
C ALA A 207 -35.65 -1.12 -35.58
N PHE A 208 -34.43 -0.52 -35.48
CA PHE A 208 -33.72 0.02 -36.64
C PHE A 208 -32.69 -0.94 -37.23
N ASN A 209 -32.62 -2.19 -36.75
CA ASN A 209 -31.69 -3.24 -37.20
C ASN A 209 -30.21 -2.79 -37.17
N GLN A 210 -29.81 -2.05 -36.12
CA GLN A 210 -28.46 -1.48 -35.98
C GLN A 210 -27.56 -2.30 -35.01
N VAL A 211 -27.88 -3.57 -34.75
CA VAL A 211 -27.16 -4.42 -33.78
C VAL A 211 -25.71 -4.63 -34.22
N ASP A 212 -25.45 -4.88 -35.50
CA ASP A 212 -24.10 -5.14 -36.00
C ASP A 212 -23.22 -3.90 -35.88
N ARG A 213 -23.74 -2.73 -36.22
CA ARG A 213 -23.01 -1.45 -36.07
C ARG A 213 -22.67 -1.13 -34.63
N GLU A 214 -23.56 -1.38 -33.68
CA GLU A 214 -23.32 -1.17 -32.26
C GLU A 214 -22.32 -2.20 -31.71
N SER A 215 -22.32 -3.43 -32.24
CA SER A 215 -21.31 -4.44 -31.89
C SER A 215 -19.93 -4.08 -32.42
N GLU A 216 -19.83 -3.56 -33.67
CA GLU A 216 -18.57 -3.05 -34.20
C GLU A 216 -18.03 -1.89 -33.36
N ALA A 217 -18.86 -0.92 -32.99
CA ALA A 217 -18.46 0.20 -32.13
C ALA A 217 -17.96 -0.24 -30.75
N PHE A 218 -18.52 -1.30 -30.19
CA PHE A 218 -18.03 -1.89 -28.95
C PHE A 218 -16.65 -2.56 -29.12
N ASN A 219 -16.51 -3.35 -30.23
CA ASN A 219 -15.26 -4.07 -30.50
C ASN A 219 -14.09 -3.11 -30.80
N ASP A 220 -14.32 -2.01 -31.53
CA ASP A 220 -13.30 -1.02 -31.87
C ASP A 220 -12.67 -0.36 -30.64
N ILE A 221 -13.41 -0.36 -29.53
CA ILE A 221 -12.89 0.22 -28.27
C ILE A 221 -12.23 -0.83 -27.39
N ASN A 222 -12.68 -2.09 -27.53
CA ASN A 222 -12.21 -3.20 -26.70
C ASN A 222 -10.88 -3.77 -27.18
N TYR A 223 -10.48 -3.48 -28.41
CA TYR A 223 -9.18 -3.86 -29.01
C TYR A 223 -8.26 -2.65 -29.12
#